data_5053e5c8d72a9ca4c5c575eddda7be57
#
_entry.id   5053e5c8d72a9ca4c5c575eddda7be57
#
_cell.length_a   1.000
_cell.length_b   1.000
_cell.length_c   1.000
_cell.angle_alpha   90.00
_cell.angle_beta   90.00
_cell.angle_gamma   90.00
#
_symmetry.space_group_name_H-M   'P 1'
#
loop_
_entity.id
_entity.type
_entity.pdbx_description
1 polymer ?
#
loop_
_entity_poly.entity_id
_entity_poly.type
_entity_poly.pdbx_seq_one_letter_code
_entity_poly.pdbx_strand_id
1 'polypeptide(L)'
;MADWPSAYLGNKTLLQHSHTPYMDMLARKGRTGRLITVADGFHPGSEVANMSVMGYDLPKVYEGRGPLEAASIGVELQPGDMAMRCNIVCIEGEILKNHSAGHISTEDADVLVKYLQEHLGNERVQFHTGVQYRHLLVIKGGNKQIDCTPPHDVP
;
A
#
# COMPACT_ATOMS: atom_id res chain seq x y z
N MET A 1 10.78 8.74 -9.16
CA MET A 1 11.50 9.76 -9.96
C MET A 1 11.40 9.53 -11.47
N ALA A 2 10.81 8.43 -11.90
CA ALA A 2 10.44 8.28 -13.30
C ALA A 2 9.17 9.10 -13.56
N ASP A 3 9.24 9.95 -14.59
CA ASP A 3 8.13 10.81 -14.98
C ASP A 3 8.23 11.13 -16.46
N TRP A 4 7.15 11.65 -17.03
CA TRP A 4 7.11 12.07 -18.42
C TRP A 4 7.86 13.39 -18.64
N PRO A 5 8.40 13.64 -19.85
CA PRO A 5 8.95 14.93 -20.18
C PRO A 5 7.93 16.05 -20.01
N SER A 6 8.32 17.14 -19.37
CA SER A 6 7.45 18.31 -19.13
C SER A 6 7.86 19.48 -20.01
N ALA A 7 6.88 20.14 -20.61
CA ALA A 7 7.10 21.38 -21.37
C ALA A 7 7.74 22.50 -20.54
N TYR A 8 7.39 22.57 -19.24
CA TYR A 8 7.98 23.54 -18.29
C TYR A 8 9.48 23.33 -18.05
N LEU A 9 9.98 22.12 -18.33
CA LEU A 9 11.40 21.73 -18.17
C LEU A 9 12.12 21.62 -19.51
N GLY A 10 11.57 22.26 -20.58
CA GLY A 10 12.14 22.17 -21.93
C GLY A 10 12.06 20.75 -22.51
N ASN A 11 10.95 20.06 -22.31
CA ASN A 11 10.71 18.67 -22.73
C ASN A 11 11.72 17.66 -22.14
N LYS A 12 12.20 17.92 -20.95
CA LYS A 12 13.02 17.00 -20.15
C LYS A 12 12.18 16.35 -19.06
N THR A 13 12.57 15.13 -18.68
CA THR A 13 12.09 14.52 -17.43
C THR A 13 12.67 15.24 -16.22
N LEU A 14 12.09 15.07 -15.05
CA LEU A 14 12.64 15.59 -13.78
C LEU A 14 14.09 15.15 -13.57
N LEU A 15 14.38 13.87 -13.84
CA LEU A 15 15.72 13.31 -13.70
C LEU A 15 16.72 13.94 -14.70
N GLN A 16 16.32 14.16 -15.96
CA GLN A 16 17.15 14.82 -16.96
C GLN A 16 17.40 16.32 -16.67
N HIS A 17 16.47 16.94 -15.93
CA HIS A 17 16.59 18.35 -15.55
C HIS A 17 17.41 18.55 -14.27
N SER A 18 17.41 17.57 -13.38
CA SER A 18 18.10 17.62 -12.09
C SER A 18 19.63 17.54 -12.27
N HIS A 19 20.36 18.22 -11.38
CA HIS A 19 21.82 18.10 -11.31
C HIS A 19 22.22 16.84 -10.54
N THR A 20 22.56 15.77 -11.25
CA THR A 20 22.83 14.44 -10.68
C THR A 20 24.19 13.87 -11.13
N PRO A 21 25.33 14.57 -10.88
CA PRO A 21 26.62 14.24 -11.49
C PRO A 21 27.12 12.84 -11.15
N TYR A 22 26.87 12.35 -9.94
CA TYR A 22 27.27 11.01 -9.52
C TYR A 22 26.40 9.91 -10.14
N MET A 23 25.07 10.12 -10.22
CA MET A 23 24.18 9.20 -10.92
C MET A 23 24.51 9.13 -12.41
N ASP A 24 24.77 10.29 -13.02
CA ASP A 24 25.17 10.39 -14.43
C ASP A 24 26.51 9.69 -14.69
N MET A 25 27.45 9.81 -13.77
CA MET A 25 28.73 9.11 -13.85
C MET A 25 28.54 7.60 -13.78
N LEU A 26 27.71 7.10 -12.85
CA LEU A 26 27.40 5.68 -12.71
C LEU A 26 26.68 5.15 -13.96
N ALA A 27 25.73 5.89 -14.49
CA ALA A 27 25.02 5.52 -15.70
C ALA A 27 25.94 5.44 -16.93
N ARG A 28 26.92 6.36 -17.05
CA ARG A 28 27.89 6.37 -18.15
C ARG A 28 28.95 5.28 -18.04
N LYS A 29 29.40 4.97 -16.81
CA LYS A 29 30.46 3.97 -16.58
C LYS A 29 29.91 2.55 -16.35
N GLY A 30 28.66 2.43 -15.95
CA GLY A 30 28.00 1.17 -15.68
C GLY A 30 27.31 0.58 -16.89
N ARG A 31 26.61 -0.51 -16.65
CA ARG A 31 25.64 -1.10 -17.62
C ARG A 31 24.25 -0.81 -17.11
N THR A 32 23.42 -0.28 -17.99
CA THR A 32 22.01 0.01 -17.68
C THR A 32 21.10 -0.92 -18.47
N GLY A 33 19.91 -1.14 -17.95
CA GLY A 33 18.91 -1.99 -18.58
C GLY A 33 17.50 -1.66 -18.09
N ARG A 34 16.53 -2.45 -18.53
CA ARG A 34 15.15 -2.38 -18.07
C ARG A 34 14.84 -3.63 -17.26
N LEU A 35 14.15 -3.44 -16.15
CA LEU A 35 13.64 -4.51 -15.30
C LEU A 35 12.12 -4.40 -15.24
N ILE A 36 11.41 -5.49 -15.49
CA ILE A 36 9.97 -5.60 -15.25
C ILE A 36 9.80 -5.85 -13.76
N THR A 37 9.33 -4.83 -13.04
CA THR A 37 9.14 -4.88 -11.58
C THR A 37 7.73 -5.26 -11.17
N VAL A 38 6.77 -5.16 -12.09
CA VAL A 38 5.39 -5.62 -11.90
C VAL A 38 5.11 -6.62 -13.01
N ALA A 39 5.01 -7.89 -12.65
CA ALA A 39 4.67 -8.95 -13.60
C ALA A 39 3.19 -8.89 -13.99
N ASP A 40 2.85 -9.48 -15.14
CA ASP A 40 1.48 -9.58 -15.61
C ASP A 40 0.60 -10.29 -14.56
N GLY A 41 -0.60 -9.77 -14.38
CA GLY A 41 -1.57 -10.28 -13.39
C GLY A 41 -1.45 -9.66 -11.98
N PHE A 42 -0.44 -8.80 -11.74
CA PHE A 42 -0.32 -8.07 -10.47
C PHE A 42 -0.74 -6.61 -10.63
N HIS A 43 -1.43 -6.10 -9.61
CA HIS A 43 -1.76 -4.69 -9.52
C HIS A 43 -0.48 -3.85 -9.34
N PRO A 44 -0.28 -2.74 -10.06
CA PRO A 44 0.89 -1.89 -9.91
C PRO A 44 0.90 -1.22 -8.52
N GLY A 45 1.76 -1.72 -7.66
CA GLY A 45 1.94 -1.24 -6.29
C GLY A 45 3.42 -1.25 -5.90
N SER A 46 3.79 -0.37 -4.97
CA SER A 46 5.18 -0.26 -4.48
C SER A 46 5.64 -1.55 -3.84
N GLU A 47 4.77 -2.24 -3.12
CA GLU A 47 5.06 -3.51 -2.47
C GLU A 47 5.38 -4.61 -3.48
N VAL A 48 4.59 -4.72 -4.55
CA VAL A 48 4.82 -5.68 -5.65
C VAL A 48 6.16 -5.40 -6.31
N ALA A 49 6.41 -4.13 -6.69
CA ALA A 49 7.64 -3.73 -7.34
C ALA A 49 8.87 -3.94 -6.45
N ASN A 50 8.80 -3.59 -5.17
CA ASN A 50 9.91 -3.75 -4.23
C ASN A 50 10.22 -5.24 -3.97
N MET A 51 9.22 -6.07 -3.77
CA MET A 51 9.41 -7.52 -3.61
C MET A 51 10.04 -8.13 -4.85
N SER A 52 9.59 -7.73 -6.04
CA SER A 52 10.16 -8.16 -7.31
C SER A 52 11.63 -7.76 -7.46
N VAL A 53 11.99 -6.50 -7.14
CA VAL A 53 13.38 -6.01 -7.16
C VAL A 53 14.26 -6.77 -6.17
N MET A 54 13.71 -7.15 -5.02
CA MET A 54 14.42 -7.97 -4.02
C MET A 54 14.52 -9.46 -4.39
N GLY A 55 13.93 -9.88 -5.50
CA GLY A 55 14.04 -11.25 -6.03
C GLY A 55 13.03 -12.23 -5.47
N TYR A 56 11.95 -11.78 -4.86
CA TYR A 56 10.88 -12.67 -4.42
C TYR A 56 10.06 -13.20 -5.62
N ASP A 57 9.69 -14.46 -5.57
CA ASP A 57 8.78 -15.13 -6.51
C ASP A 57 7.33 -14.75 -6.15
N LEU A 58 6.88 -13.61 -6.68
CA LEU A 58 5.57 -13.03 -6.34
C LEU A 58 4.39 -14.00 -6.47
N PRO A 59 4.27 -14.80 -7.53
CA PRO A 59 3.21 -15.80 -7.65
C PRO A 59 3.13 -16.78 -6.49
N LYS A 60 4.25 -17.04 -5.80
CA LYS A 60 4.29 -17.97 -4.68
C LYS A 60 4.11 -17.33 -3.31
N VAL A 61 4.54 -16.06 -3.17
CA VAL A 61 4.66 -15.47 -1.82
C VAL A 61 3.79 -14.24 -1.60
N TYR A 62 3.26 -13.61 -2.65
CA TYR A 62 2.47 -12.40 -2.50
C TYR A 62 0.99 -12.74 -2.31
N GLU A 63 0.47 -12.43 -1.14
CA GLU A 63 -0.94 -12.63 -0.76
C GLU A 63 -1.69 -11.31 -0.54
N GLY A 64 -1.19 -10.20 -1.10
CA GLY A 64 -1.77 -8.87 -0.92
C GLY A 64 -1.07 -8.03 0.14
N ARG A 65 -1.60 -6.84 0.42
CA ARG A 65 -1.03 -5.89 1.38
C ARG A 65 -1.28 -6.27 2.83
N GLY A 66 -2.37 -6.94 3.13
CA GLY A 66 -2.76 -7.26 4.50
C GLY A 66 -1.67 -7.95 5.31
N PRO A 67 -1.08 -9.05 4.84
CA PRO A 67 0.02 -9.72 5.54
C PRO A 67 1.26 -8.85 5.75
N LEU A 68 1.59 -7.98 4.79
CA LEU A 68 2.72 -7.04 4.91
C LEU A 68 2.45 -5.97 5.97
N GLU A 69 1.25 -5.42 5.98
CA GLU A 69 0.82 -4.45 7.01
C GLU A 69 0.79 -5.11 8.39
N ALA A 70 0.30 -6.36 8.51
CA ALA A 70 0.33 -7.13 9.76
C ALA A 70 1.76 -7.26 10.31
N ALA A 71 2.68 -7.69 9.47
CA ALA A 71 4.09 -7.82 9.85
C ALA A 71 4.70 -6.47 10.26
N SER A 72 4.33 -5.38 9.60
CA SER A 72 4.88 -4.04 9.90
C SER A 72 4.45 -3.49 11.26
N ILE A 73 3.30 -3.90 11.78
CA ILE A 73 2.77 -3.49 13.10
C ILE A 73 2.89 -4.59 14.17
N GLY A 74 3.60 -5.68 13.87
CA GLY A 74 3.85 -6.76 14.81
C GLY A 74 2.65 -7.69 15.08
N VAL A 75 1.67 -7.73 14.18
CA VAL A 75 0.53 -8.65 14.27
C VAL A 75 0.91 -9.99 13.64
N GLU A 76 0.91 -11.04 14.44
CA GLU A 76 1.18 -12.40 13.98
C GLU A 76 -0.08 -13.03 13.40
N LEU A 77 0.02 -13.49 12.14
CA LEU A 77 -1.04 -14.22 11.46
C LEU A 77 -0.81 -15.72 11.56
N GLN A 78 -1.87 -16.47 11.81
CA GLN A 78 -1.84 -17.93 11.76
C GLN A 78 -2.26 -18.45 10.38
N PRO A 79 -1.87 -19.67 10.01
CA PRO A 79 -2.36 -20.30 8.78
C PRO A 79 -3.88 -20.29 8.71
N GLY A 80 -4.43 -19.72 7.63
CA GLY A 80 -5.87 -19.58 7.44
C GLY A 80 -6.46 -18.25 7.94
N ASP A 81 -5.67 -17.38 8.57
CA ASP A 81 -6.12 -16.03 8.89
C ASP A 81 -6.14 -15.16 7.63
N MET A 82 -7.12 -14.27 7.57
CA MET A 82 -7.24 -13.29 6.52
C MET A 82 -6.95 -11.90 7.08
N ALA A 83 -5.96 -11.24 6.50
CA ALA A 83 -5.59 -9.88 6.86
C ALA A 83 -5.93 -8.91 5.72
N MET A 84 -6.65 -7.86 6.02
CA MET A 84 -7.04 -6.83 5.07
C MET A 84 -6.62 -5.45 5.56
N ARG A 85 -6.09 -4.64 4.67
CA ARG A 85 -5.92 -3.23 4.94
C ARG A 85 -7.29 -2.58 5.11
N CYS A 86 -7.47 -1.85 6.20
CA CYS A 86 -8.68 -1.15 6.55
C CYS A 86 -8.38 0.34 6.66
N ASN A 87 -9.08 1.17 5.91
CA ASN A 87 -8.83 2.62 5.90
C ASN A 87 -9.99 3.38 6.56
N ILE A 88 -9.65 4.39 7.37
CA ILE A 88 -10.62 5.42 7.77
C ILE A 88 -10.74 6.41 6.61
N VAL A 89 -11.96 6.70 6.21
CA VAL A 89 -12.29 7.60 5.11
C VAL A 89 -13.30 8.65 5.56
N CYS A 90 -13.42 9.74 4.82
CA CYS A 90 -14.44 10.74 5.04
C CYS A 90 -15.54 10.60 3.99
N ILE A 91 -16.78 10.38 4.45
CA ILE A 91 -17.97 10.27 3.60
C ILE A 91 -18.92 11.40 3.97
N GLU A 92 -19.47 12.07 2.98
CA GLU A 92 -20.50 13.10 3.13
C GLU A 92 -21.71 12.72 2.27
N GLY A 93 -22.83 12.38 2.93
CA GLY A 93 -23.95 11.74 2.25
C GLY A 93 -23.54 10.39 1.67
N GLU A 94 -23.61 10.24 0.35
CA GLU A 94 -23.22 9.03 -0.39
C GLU A 94 -21.87 9.20 -1.14
N ILE A 95 -21.17 10.33 -0.92
CA ILE A 95 -19.97 10.67 -1.66
C ILE A 95 -18.73 10.48 -0.78
N LEU A 96 -17.75 9.73 -1.29
CA LEU A 96 -16.43 9.62 -0.69
C LEU A 96 -15.67 10.94 -0.91
N LYS A 97 -15.60 11.79 0.13
CA LYS A 97 -14.94 13.10 0.07
C LYS A 97 -13.43 13.02 0.19
N ASN A 98 -12.94 12.11 1.01
CA ASN A 98 -11.51 12.02 1.26
C ASN A 98 -11.13 10.60 1.68
N HIS A 99 -10.28 9.95 0.90
CA HIS A 99 -9.81 8.58 1.12
C HIS A 99 -8.81 8.44 2.28
N SER A 100 -8.30 9.55 2.79
CA SER A 100 -7.34 9.61 3.91
C SER A 100 -7.92 10.28 5.17
N ALA A 101 -9.25 10.44 5.24
CA ALA A 101 -9.94 11.12 6.34
C ALA A 101 -9.32 12.49 6.70
N GLY A 102 -8.95 13.30 5.68
CA GLY A 102 -8.31 14.60 5.87
C GLY A 102 -6.90 14.54 6.47
N HIS A 103 -6.19 13.42 6.27
CA HIS A 103 -4.90 13.12 6.91
C HIS A 103 -5.00 13.04 8.44
N ILE A 104 -6.02 12.31 8.92
CA ILE A 104 -6.23 12.06 10.36
C ILE A 104 -4.91 11.65 11.04
N SER A 105 -4.68 12.13 12.25
CA SER A 105 -3.50 11.75 13.03
C SER A 105 -3.58 10.28 13.45
N THR A 106 -2.44 9.67 13.75
CA THR A 106 -2.44 8.28 14.25
C THR A 106 -3.13 8.18 15.61
N GLU A 107 -2.96 9.19 16.45
CA GLU A 107 -3.54 9.28 17.79
C GLU A 107 -5.07 9.33 17.74
N ASP A 108 -5.65 10.17 16.89
CA ASP A 108 -7.10 10.27 16.72
C ASP A 108 -7.68 9.01 16.08
N ALA A 109 -6.98 8.46 15.10
CA ALA A 109 -7.37 7.22 14.44
C ALA A 109 -7.33 6.02 15.40
N ASP A 110 -6.37 5.98 16.32
CA ASP A 110 -6.25 4.92 17.35
C ASP A 110 -7.49 4.89 18.26
N VAL A 111 -8.02 6.05 18.63
CA VAL A 111 -9.26 6.12 19.42
C VAL A 111 -10.42 5.49 18.67
N LEU A 112 -10.56 5.79 17.38
CA LEU A 112 -11.63 5.24 16.54
C LEU A 112 -11.47 3.73 16.34
N VAL A 113 -10.26 3.25 16.08
CA VAL A 113 -9.99 1.83 15.86
C VAL A 113 -10.21 1.02 17.15
N LYS A 114 -9.81 1.55 18.31
CA LYS A 114 -10.11 0.94 19.62
C LYS A 114 -11.60 0.87 19.89
N TYR A 115 -12.35 1.92 19.55
CA TYR A 115 -13.80 1.90 19.64
C TYR A 115 -14.41 0.82 18.75
N LEU A 116 -13.94 0.68 17.49
CA LEU A 116 -14.39 -0.40 16.60
C LEU A 116 -14.03 -1.78 17.18
N GLN A 117 -12.84 -1.94 17.72
CA GLN A 117 -12.42 -3.20 18.35
C GLN A 117 -13.30 -3.56 19.53
N GLU A 118 -13.67 -2.60 20.37
CA GLU A 118 -14.51 -2.82 21.55
C GLU A 118 -15.95 -3.21 21.17
N HIS A 119 -16.52 -2.58 20.14
CA HIS A 119 -17.93 -2.74 19.79
C HIS A 119 -18.22 -3.78 18.72
N LEU A 120 -17.29 -4.00 17.78
CA LEU A 120 -17.42 -4.91 16.64
C LEU A 120 -16.39 -6.04 16.66
N GLY A 121 -15.27 -5.86 17.38
CA GLY A 121 -14.24 -6.85 17.51
C GLY A 121 -14.67 -8.04 18.38
N ASN A 122 -14.09 -9.20 18.10
CA ASN A 122 -14.28 -10.42 18.87
C ASN A 122 -13.08 -11.36 18.63
N GLU A 123 -13.15 -12.61 19.13
CA GLU A 123 -12.08 -13.58 18.95
C GLU A 123 -11.75 -13.88 17.48
N ARG A 124 -12.74 -13.72 16.60
CA ARG A 124 -12.59 -13.98 15.16
C ARG A 124 -12.28 -12.73 14.34
N VAL A 125 -12.82 -11.57 14.72
CA VAL A 125 -12.69 -10.29 13.98
C VAL A 125 -11.92 -9.32 14.84
N GLN A 126 -10.77 -8.87 14.37
CA GLN A 126 -9.86 -8.02 15.12
C GLN A 126 -9.44 -6.79 14.30
N PHE A 127 -9.55 -5.61 14.92
CA PHE A 127 -9.10 -4.36 14.34
C PHE A 127 -7.79 -3.93 15.02
N HIS A 128 -6.78 -3.60 14.23
CA HIS A 128 -5.48 -3.17 14.73
C HIS A 128 -5.12 -1.79 14.19
N THR A 129 -4.67 -0.92 15.07
CA THR A 129 -4.22 0.42 14.70
C THR A 129 -2.92 0.35 13.89
N GLY A 130 -2.91 1.01 12.75
CA GLY A 130 -1.72 1.21 11.94
C GLY A 130 -1.27 2.67 12.00
N VAL A 131 -1.03 3.30 10.85
CA VAL A 131 -0.50 4.66 10.76
C VAL A 131 -1.51 5.58 10.05
N GLN A 132 -1.87 6.68 10.71
CA GLN A 132 -2.83 7.66 10.19
C GLN A 132 -4.17 7.01 9.84
N TYR A 133 -4.61 7.11 8.58
CA TYR A 133 -5.86 6.54 8.11
C TYR A 133 -5.78 5.04 7.75
N ARG A 134 -4.61 4.40 7.86
CA ARG A 134 -4.33 3.02 7.43
C ARG A 134 -4.26 2.09 8.62
N HIS A 135 -5.14 1.13 8.67
CA HIS A 135 -5.28 0.16 9.76
C HIS A 135 -5.39 -1.25 9.19
N LEU A 136 -5.48 -2.23 10.06
CA LEU A 136 -5.57 -3.63 9.70
C LEU A 136 -6.84 -4.25 10.29
N LEU A 137 -7.54 -5.02 9.47
CA LEU A 137 -8.61 -5.93 9.86
C LEU A 137 -8.12 -7.36 9.69
N VAL A 138 -8.16 -8.15 10.77
CA VAL A 138 -7.84 -9.58 10.74
C VAL A 138 -9.11 -10.38 10.99
N ILE A 139 -9.37 -11.37 10.15
CA ILE A 139 -10.47 -12.33 10.31
C ILE A 139 -9.87 -13.73 10.40
N LYS A 140 -9.94 -14.33 11.58
CA LYS A 140 -9.44 -15.68 11.83
C LYS A 140 -10.28 -16.70 11.08
N GLY A 141 -9.62 -17.58 10.34
CA GLY A 141 -10.28 -18.56 9.49
C GLY A 141 -11.16 -17.92 8.42
N GLY A 142 -10.75 -16.75 7.89
CA GLY A 142 -11.47 -16.01 6.86
C GLY A 142 -11.41 -16.69 5.48
N ASN A 143 -12.36 -16.32 4.62
CA ASN A 143 -12.34 -16.75 3.23
C ASN A 143 -11.55 -15.73 2.38
N LYS A 144 -10.49 -16.20 1.70
CA LYS A 144 -9.68 -15.35 0.80
C LYS A 144 -10.41 -15.00 -0.51
N GLN A 145 -11.50 -15.66 -0.84
CA GLN A 145 -12.32 -15.42 -2.03
C GLN A 145 -13.40 -14.38 -1.73
N ILE A 146 -12.99 -13.15 -1.49
CA ILE A 146 -13.89 -12.01 -1.32
C ILE A 146 -13.54 -10.92 -2.30
N ASP A 147 -14.56 -10.25 -2.83
CA ASP A 147 -14.40 -9.04 -3.61
C ASP A 147 -14.50 -7.82 -2.70
N CYS A 148 -13.55 -6.93 -2.81
CA CYS A 148 -13.53 -5.65 -2.11
C CYS A 148 -13.37 -4.52 -3.12
N THR A 149 -14.16 -3.46 -2.96
CA THR A 149 -13.97 -2.23 -3.71
C THR A 149 -13.05 -1.31 -2.93
N PRO A 150 -11.81 -1.04 -3.40
CA PRO A 150 -10.91 -0.10 -2.75
C PRO A 150 -11.50 1.32 -2.76
N PRO A 151 -11.40 2.09 -1.67
CA PRO A 151 -12.07 3.39 -1.58
C PRO A 151 -11.53 4.45 -2.57
N HIS A 152 -10.33 4.29 -3.09
CA HIS A 152 -9.76 5.19 -4.10
C HIS A 152 -10.02 4.78 -5.54
N ASP A 153 -10.68 3.67 -5.77
CA ASP A 153 -11.12 3.22 -7.10
C ASP A 153 -12.62 3.53 -7.35
N VAL A 154 -13.27 4.16 -6.37
CA VAL A 154 -14.67 4.61 -6.49
C VAL A 154 -14.66 6.05 -6.95
N PRO A 155 -15.37 6.40 -8.05
CA PRO A 155 -15.44 7.76 -8.57
C PRO A 155 -16.20 8.72 -7.64
#